data_0e47f2efea9d53a3eaed2caa0add5996
#
_entry.id   0e47f2efea9d53a3eaed2caa0add5996
#
_cell.length_a   1.000
_cell.length_b   1.000
_cell.length_c   1.000
_cell.angle_alpha   90.00
_cell.angle_beta   90.00
_cell.angle_gamma   90.00
#
_symmetry.space_group_name_H-M   'P 1'
#
loop_
_entity.id
_entity.type
_entity.pdbx_description
1 polymer ?
#
loop_
_entity_poly.entity_id
_entity_poly.type
_entity_poly.pdbx_seq_one_letter_code
_entity_poly.pdbx_strand_id
1 'polypeptide(L)'
;KEFLRKIPGRVVGQTVDRDGKRCWVLTLSAREQHIKRDKATSNICSNQGINVLTAAIYMDLLGKEGLKELSKQCIKKSHYLYKKLLETGKFEKVFDAPFYKEFALKAKKPVCELNKKLFENGIIGGFDLGKYYPELENVIMFAVTEKRTKEEIDKLCKVLEEA
;
A
#
# COMPACT_ATOMS: atom_id res chain seq x y z
N LYS A 1 9.62 20.67 -7.55
CA LYS A 1 9.90 20.98 -8.97
C LYS A 1 10.71 19.88 -9.68
N GLU A 2 11.65 19.24 -8.99
CA GLU A 2 12.58 18.24 -9.54
C GLU A 2 11.87 17.03 -10.20
N PHE A 3 10.84 16.50 -9.56
CA PHE A 3 10.12 15.31 -10.03
C PHE A 3 8.96 15.61 -10.98
N LEU A 4 8.61 16.87 -11.20
CA LEU A 4 7.41 17.26 -11.97
C LEU A 4 7.34 16.63 -13.37
N ARG A 5 8.47 16.54 -14.07
CA ARG A 5 8.54 15.93 -15.39
C ARG A 5 8.72 14.40 -15.38
N LYS A 6 8.96 13.82 -14.18
CA LYS A 6 9.14 12.37 -13.97
C LYS A 6 7.87 11.70 -13.42
N ILE A 7 6.87 12.48 -13.01
CA ILE A 7 5.60 11.95 -12.50
C ILE A 7 4.91 11.16 -13.62
N PRO A 8 4.53 9.88 -13.38
CA PRO A 8 3.77 9.10 -14.35
C PRO A 8 2.33 9.62 -14.46
N GLY A 9 1.68 9.31 -15.58
CA GLY A 9 0.29 9.66 -15.82
C GLY A 9 0.06 11.06 -16.36
N ARG A 10 -1.18 11.34 -16.64
CA ARG A 10 -1.63 12.63 -17.16
C ARG A 10 -1.76 13.65 -16.04
N VAL A 11 -1.29 14.85 -16.30
CA VAL A 11 -1.38 15.97 -15.35
C VAL A 11 -2.33 17.01 -15.89
N VAL A 12 -3.40 17.28 -15.15
CA VAL A 12 -4.42 18.27 -15.51
C VAL A 12 -4.17 19.54 -14.68
N GLY A 13 -4.08 20.66 -15.38
CA GLY A 13 -3.96 21.99 -14.78
C GLY A 13 -5.29 22.73 -14.76
N GLN A 14 -5.54 23.50 -13.71
CA GLN A 14 -6.66 24.43 -13.66
C GLN A 14 -6.30 25.74 -14.37
N THR A 15 -7.21 26.24 -15.18
CA THR A 15 -7.07 27.55 -15.85
C THR A 15 -8.46 28.21 -15.94
N VAL A 16 -8.54 29.29 -16.67
CA VAL A 16 -9.82 29.95 -17.01
C VAL A 16 -9.97 30.00 -18.52
N ASP A 17 -11.22 29.94 -19.01
CA ASP A 17 -11.54 30.13 -20.41
C ASP A 17 -11.58 31.61 -20.78
N ARG A 18 -11.90 31.90 -22.03
CA ARG A 18 -12.00 33.30 -22.53
C ARG A 18 -13.05 34.13 -21.82
N ASP A 19 -14.07 33.49 -21.21
CA ASP A 19 -15.16 34.12 -20.49
C ASP A 19 -14.85 34.23 -18.96
N GLY A 20 -13.63 33.87 -18.54
CA GLY A 20 -13.20 33.89 -17.15
C GLY A 20 -13.71 32.75 -16.31
N LYS A 21 -14.36 31.73 -16.88
CA LYS A 21 -14.87 30.56 -16.17
C LYS A 21 -13.77 29.55 -15.97
N ARG A 22 -13.78 28.87 -14.81
CA ARG A 22 -12.83 27.79 -14.49
C ARG A 22 -12.92 26.66 -15.51
N CYS A 23 -11.78 26.28 -16.07
CA CYS A 23 -11.66 25.15 -16.97
C CYS A 23 -10.38 24.34 -16.66
N TRP A 24 -10.24 23.20 -17.33
CA TRP A 24 -9.16 22.25 -17.10
C TRP A 24 -8.45 21.95 -18.41
N VAL A 25 -7.12 21.90 -18.38
CA VAL A 25 -6.29 21.60 -19.54
C VAL A 25 -5.29 20.51 -19.23
N LEU A 26 -4.99 19.67 -20.22
CA LEU A 26 -3.87 18.72 -20.15
C LEU A 26 -2.56 19.51 -20.20
N THR A 27 -1.71 19.25 -19.19
CA THR A 27 -0.38 19.86 -19.11
C THR A 27 0.71 18.81 -19.29
N LEU A 28 1.92 19.25 -19.63
CA LEU A 28 3.09 18.38 -19.79
C LEU A 28 2.89 17.21 -20.78
N SER A 29 1.98 17.32 -21.72
CA SER A 29 1.66 16.29 -22.72
C SER A 29 2.85 15.88 -23.59
N ALA A 30 3.85 16.75 -23.76
CA ALA A 30 5.06 16.46 -24.53
C ALA A 30 5.91 15.30 -23.96
N ARG A 31 5.71 14.85 -22.74
CA ARG A 31 6.37 13.69 -22.12
C ARG A 31 5.61 12.37 -22.34
N GLU A 32 4.41 12.41 -22.89
CA GLU A 32 3.54 11.26 -23.06
C GLU A 32 3.80 10.50 -24.38
N GLN A 33 3.34 9.25 -24.44
CA GLN A 33 3.62 8.30 -25.51
C GLN A 33 3.11 8.74 -26.87
N HIS A 34 1.99 9.44 -26.97
CA HIS A 34 1.43 9.94 -28.24
C HIS A 34 2.33 10.99 -28.92
N ILE A 35 3.25 11.61 -28.17
CA ILE A 35 4.23 12.58 -28.67
C ILE A 35 5.63 11.98 -28.70
N LYS A 36 6.13 11.46 -27.57
CA LYS A 36 7.51 10.95 -27.45
C LYS A 36 7.68 9.49 -27.87
N ARG A 37 6.60 8.77 -28.14
CA ARG A 37 6.59 7.37 -28.55
C ARG A 37 7.40 6.49 -27.55
N ASP A 38 8.42 5.77 -28.04
CA ASP A 38 9.31 4.89 -27.27
C ASP A 38 10.12 5.61 -26.17
N LYS A 39 10.35 6.91 -26.33
CA LYS A 39 11.09 7.75 -25.39
C LYS A 39 10.19 8.39 -24.32
N ALA A 40 8.91 8.01 -24.25
CA ALA A 40 7.99 8.56 -23.26
C ALA A 40 8.38 8.17 -21.84
N THR A 41 8.26 9.10 -20.92
CA THR A 41 8.49 8.86 -19.47
C THR A 41 7.38 8.01 -18.84
N SER A 42 6.17 8.01 -19.46
CA SER A 42 5.00 7.29 -18.97
C SER A 42 4.32 6.54 -20.11
N ASN A 43 4.07 5.24 -19.90
CA ASN A 43 3.35 4.33 -20.80
C ASN A 43 2.03 3.86 -20.15
N ILE A 44 1.32 4.76 -19.49
CA ILE A 44 0.07 4.43 -18.80
C ILE A 44 -1.08 4.32 -19.82
N CYS A 45 -1.78 3.18 -19.75
CA CYS A 45 -3.07 3.02 -20.41
C CYS A 45 -4.07 3.99 -19.80
N SER A 46 -4.74 4.80 -20.62
CA SER A 46 -5.70 5.79 -20.14
C SER A 46 -7.11 5.22 -19.93
N ASN A 47 -7.33 3.96 -20.24
CA ASN A 47 -8.65 3.33 -20.16
C ASN A 47 -8.64 2.14 -19.18
N GLN A 48 -9.24 2.36 -18.02
CA GLN A 48 -9.43 1.38 -16.95
C GLN A 48 -10.93 1.20 -16.65
N GLY A 49 -11.78 1.16 -17.70
CA GLY A 49 -13.23 1.20 -17.58
C GLY A 49 -13.81 0.18 -16.60
N ILE A 50 -13.37 -1.08 -16.67
CA ILE A 50 -13.84 -2.15 -15.75
C ILE A 50 -13.45 -1.83 -14.30
N ASN A 51 -12.22 -1.40 -14.06
CA ASN A 51 -11.78 -1.05 -12.71
C ASN A 51 -12.52 0.16 -12.16
N VAL A 52 -12.81 1.15 -12.99
CA VAL A 52 -13.62 2.33 -12.62
C VAL A 52 -15.03 1.92 -12.24
N LEU A 53 -15.67 1.06 -13.04
CA LEU A 53 -17.02 0.54 -12.76
C LEU A 53 -17.02 -0.28 -11.45
N THR A 54 -16.06 -1.16 -11.26
CA THR A 54 -15.90 -1.94 -10.02
C THR A 54 -15.75 -1.03 -8.81
N ALA A 55 -14.90 -0.01 -8.91
CA ALA A 55 -14.69 0.94 -7.81
C ALA A 55 -15.97 1.75 -7.51
N ALA A 56 -16.70 2.17 -8.55
CA ALA A 56 -17.96 2.90 -8.37
C ALA A 56 -19.00 2.05 -7.64
N ILE A 57 -19.22 0.81 -8.09
CA ILE A 57 -20.16 -0.13 -7.47
C ILE A 57 -19.74 -0.41 -6.01
N TYR A 58 -18.45 -0.64 -5.77
CA TYR A 58 -17.93 -0.92 -4.42
C TYR A 58 -18.20 0.27 -3.46
N MET A 59 -17.91 1.49 -3.92
CA MET A 59 -18.16 2.69 -3.12
C MET A 59 -19.65 2.93 -2.87
N ASP A 60 -20.49 2.66 -3.86
CA ASP A 60 -21.96 2.79 -3.74
C ASP A 60 -22.53 1.78 -2.74
N LEU A 61 -22.10 0.51 -2.81
CA LEU A 61 -22.51 -0.54 -1.88
C LEU A 61 -22.11 -0.25 -0.43
N LEU A 62 -20.92 0.26 -0.20
CA LEU A 62 -20.45 0.60 1.14
C LEU A 62 -21.05 1.90 1.66
N GLY A 63 -21.28 2.85 0.80
CA GLY A 63 -21.70 4.19 1.16
C GLY A 63 -20.71 4.90 2.08
N LYS A 64 -21.08 6.09 2.53
CA LYS A 64 -20.23 6.95 3.36
C LYS A 64 -19.83 6.29 4.69
N GLU A 65 -20.76 5.67 5.36
CA GLU A 65 -20.51 5.07 6.68
C GLU A 65 -19.73 3.75 6.56
N GLY A 66 -20.02 2.92 5.54
CA GLY A 66 -19.28 1.70 5.27
C GLY A 66 -17.81 1.95 4.94
N LEU A 67 -17.49 2.99 4.15
CA LEU A 67 -16.11 3.39 3.86
C LEU A 67 -15.34 3.85 5.10
N LYS A 68 -16.01 4.60 5.99
CA LYS A 68 -15.42 5.00 7.29
C LYS A 68 -15.15 3.80 8.19
N GLU A 69 -16.12 2.90 8.30
CA GLU A 69 -15.98 1.71 9.14
C GLU A 69 -14.87 0.79 8.61
N LEU A 70 -14.81 0.56 7.30
CA LEU A 70 -13.74 -0.19 6.65
C LEU A 70 -12.37 0.39 7.02
N SER A 71 -12.21 1.71 6.91
CA SER A 71 -10.96 2.39 7.25
C SER A 71 -10.59 2.22 8.72
N LYS A 72 -11.56 2.35 9.63
CA LYS A 72 -11.36 2.12 11.07
C LYS A 72 -10.93 0.68 11.37
N GLN A 73 -11.56 -0.31 10.72
CA GLN A 73 -11.20 -1.72 10.88
C GLN A 73 -9.77 -2.00 10.39
N CYS A 74 -9.37 -1.45 9.24
CA CYS A 74 -7.99 -1.57 8.77
C CYS A 74 -6.99 -1.02 9.79
N ILE A 75 -7.19 0.20 10.30
CA ILE A 75 -6.32 0.81 11.31
C ILE A 75 -6.31 -0.05 12.58
N LYS A 76 -7.47 -0.39 13.11
CA LYS A 76 -7.59 -1.15 14.37
C LYS A 76 -6.85 -2.49 14.31
N LYS A 77 -7.04 -3.24 13.22
CA LYS A 77 -6.46 -4.59 13.06
C LYS A 77 -4.95 -4.53 12.78
N SER A 78 -4.49 -3.59 11.96
CA SER A 78 -3.05 -3.43 11.69
C SER A 78 -2.28 -2.99 12.95
N HIS A 79 -2.82 -2.04 13.70
CA HIS A 79 -2.23 -1.60 14.98
C HIS A 79 -2.29 -2.70 16.05
N TYR A 80 -3.33 -3.54 16.04
CA TYR A 80 -3.42 -4.70 16.93
C TYR A 80 -2.28 -5.69 16.64
N LEU A 81 -2.10 -6.09 15.36
CA LEU A 81 -0.99 -6.96 14.97
C LEU A 81 0.37 -6.35 15.32
N TYR A 82 0.58 -5.07 14.96
CA TYR A 82 1.82 -4.36 15.25
C TYR A 82 2.20 -4.42 16.74
N LYS A 83 1.25 -4.08 17.61
CA LYS A 83 1.45 -4.12 19.07
C LYS A 83 1.76 -5.53 19.56
N LYS A 84 1.01 -6.52 19.12
CA LYS A 84 1.21 -7.92 19.48
C LYS A 84 2.60 -8.42 19.09
N LEU A 85 3.08 -8.11 17.90
CA LEU A 85 4.42 -8.53 17.45
C LEU A 85 5.52 -7.87 18.28
N LEU A 86 5.39 -6.60 18.64
CA LEU A 86 6.36 -5.95 19.54
C LEU A 86 6.36 -6.56 20.94
N GLU A 87 5.20 -6.93 21.48
CA GLU A 87 5.06 -7.57 22.80
C GLU A 87 5.78 -8.92 22.87
N THR A 88 5.98 -9.63 21.75
CA THR A 88 6.77 -10.88 21.73
C THR A 88 8.26 -10.65 22.03
N GLY A 89 8.75 -9.44 21.93
CA GLY A 89 10.18 -9.11 22.05
C GLY A 89 11.06 -9.65 20.93
N LYS A 90 10.49 -10.26 19.87
CA LYS A 90 11.21 -10.79 18.70
C LYS A 90 11.27 -9.80 17.55
N PHE A 91 10.53 -8.70 17.64
CA PHE A 91 10.47 -7.65 16.64
C PHE A 91 10.80 -6.30 17.26
N GLU A 92 11.39 -5.43 16.45
CA GLU A 92 11.76 -4.08 16.83
C GLU A 92 11.17 -3.06 15.84
N LYS A 93 10.86 -1.88 16.34
CA LYS A 93 10.37 -0.76 15.54
C LYS A 93 11.47 -0.25 14.60
N VAL A 94 11.12 0.01 13.34
CA VAL A 94 12.03 0.55 12.31
C VAL A 94 11.72 2.00 11.99
N PHE A 95 10.45 2.34 11.88
CA PHE A 95 9.98 3.67 11.48
C PHE A 95 9.11 4.30 12.55
N ASP A 96 9.24 5.63 12.75
CA ASP A 96 8.43 6.40 13.69
C ASP A 96 7.17 7.03 13.06
N ALA A 97 7.05 6.97 11.72
CA ALA A 97 5.92 7.52 11.00
C ALA A 97 4.61 6.77 11.31
N PRO A 98 3.47 7.48 11.35
CA PRO A 98 2.17 6.83 11.44
C PRO A 98 1.89 5.99 10.19
N PHE A 99 1.18 4.89 10.37
CA PHE A 99 0.81 3.99 9.26
C PHE A 99 -0.70 3.69 9.28
N TYR A 100 -1.23 3.27 8.14
CA TYR A 100 -2.65 2.94 7.97
C TYR A 100 -2.88 1.43 8.12
N LYS A 101 -2.52 0.63 7.13
CA LYS A 101 -2.73 -0.82 7.11
C LYS A 101 -1.45 -1.63 6.85
N GLU A 102 -0.38 -0.95 6.49
CA GLU A 102 0.92 -1.53 6.20
C GLU A 102 1.96 -0.97 7.14
N PHE A 103 2.77 -1.86 7.71
CA PHE A 103 3.85 -1.48 8.61
C PHE A 103 5.02 -2.44 8.49
N ALA A 104 6.21 -1.98 8.85
CA ALA A 104 7.42 -2.76 8.83
C ALA A 104 8.03 -2.88 10.24
N LEU A 105 8.56 -4.06 10.54
CA LEU A 105 9.27 -4.36 11.79
C LEU A 105 10.58 -5.08 11.47
N LYS A 106 11.61 -4.83 12.24
CA LYS A 106 12.86 -5.58 12.18
C LYS A 106 12.73 -6.86 13.01
N ALA A 107 12.93 -7.99 12.38
CA ALA A 107 12.91 -9.29 13.04
C ALA A 107 14.31 -9.64 13.57
N LYS A 108 14.38 -10.37 14.68
CA LYS A 108 15.64 -10.92 15.23
C LYS A 108 16.13 -12.16 14.48
N LYS A 109 15.28 -12.78 13.67
CA LYS A 109 15.58 -13.91 12.80
C LYS A 109 15.46 -13.52 11.33
N PRO A 110 16.11 -14.25 10.40
CA PRO A 110 15.96 -14.02 8.98
C PRO A 110 14.50 -14.12 8.52
N VAL A 111 14.07 -13.16 7.72
CA VAL A 111 12.67 -13.10 7.23
C VAL A 111 12.29 -14.34 6.44
N CYS A 112 13.25 -14.95 5.71
CA CYS A 112 12.99 -16.18 4.96
C CYS A 112 12.60 -17.37 5.86
N GLU A 113 13.21 -17.49 7.05
CA GLU A 113 12.87 -18.55 8.01
C GLU A 113 11.49 -18.32 8.62
N LEU A 114 11.18 -17.08 9.00
CA LEU A 114 9.84 -16.70 9.51
C LEU A 114 8.76 -16.97 8.49
N ASN A 115 8.97 -16.56 7.24
CA ASN A 115 8.01 -16.78 6.15
C ASN A 115 7.83 -18.27 5.83
N LYS A 116 8.90 -19.07 5.89
CA LYS A 116 8.81 -20.52 5.74
C LYS A 116 7.92 -21.13 6.82
N LYS A 117 8.15 -20.77 8.08
CA LYS A 117 7.35 -21.28 9.20
C LYS A 117 5.88 -20.84 9.11
N LEU A 118 5.61 -19.60 8.70
CA LEU A 118 4.26 -19.12 8.44
C LEU A 118 3.58 -19.93 7.32
N PHE A 119 4.29 -20.18 6.23
CA PHE A 119 3.77 -20.95 5.10
C PHE A 119 3.43 -22.39 5.47
N GLU A 120 4.26 -23.05 6.27
CA GLU A 120 4.00 -24.40 6.83
C GLU A 120 2.73 -24.44 7.69
N ASN A 121 2.31 -23.29 8.24
CA ASN A 121 1.07 -23.13 9.00
C ASN A 121 -0.10 -22.58 8.20
N GLY A 122 0.02 -22.53 6.84
CA GLY A 122 -1.02 -22.07 5.93
C GLY A 122 -1.18 -20.54 5.91
N ILE A 123 -0.12 -19.79 6.26
CA ILE A 123 -0.13 -18.32 6.29
C ILE A 123 0.90 -17.80 5.27
N ILE A 124 0.45 -16.97 4.34
CA ILE A 124 1.37 -16.17 3.52
C ILE A 124 1.88 -15.03 4.41
N GLY A 125 3.18 -15.02 4.66
CA GLY A 125 3.81 -14.08 5.59
C GLY A 125 3.98 -12.67 5.04
N GLY A 126 4.90 -11.92 5.64
CA GLY A 126 5.19 -10.55 5.24
C GLY A 126 6.21 -10.44 4.11
N PHE A 127 6.30 -9.26 3.54
CA PHE A 127 7.23 -8.95 2.47
C PHE A 127 8.63 -8.66 3.02
N ASP A 128 9.64 -9.34 2.49
CA ASP A 128 11.04 -9.16 2.88
C ASP A 128 11.62 -7.90 2.19
N LEU A 129 11.78 -6.83 2.95
CA LEU A 129 12.31 -5.57 2.43
C LEU A 129 13.81 -5.65 2.13
N GLY A 130 14.57 -6.48 2.83
CA GLY A 130 16.01 -6.64 2.61
C GLY A 130 16.38 -7.13 1.21
N LYS A 131 15.46 -7.78 0.50
CA LYS A 131 15.66 -8.19 -0.90
C LYS A 131 15.81 -7.04 -1.88
N TYR A 132 15.23 -5.88 -1.57
CA TYR A 132 15.21 -4.70 -2.44
C TYR A 132 15.95 -3.50 -1.84
N TYR A 133 16.09 -3.48 -0.51
CA TYR A 133 16.73 -2.41 0.26
C TYR A 133 17.75 -3.04 1.22
N PRO A 134 19.03 -3.15 0.84
CA PRO A 134 20.06 -3.79 1.66
C PRO A 134 20.16 -3.22 3.09
N GLU A 135 19.88 -1.93 3.25
CA GLU A 135 19.84 -1.23 4.55
C GLU A 135 18.69 -1.69 5.47
N LEU A 136 17.69 -2.37 4.90
CA LEU A 136 16.53 -2.94 5.62
C LEU A 136 16.64 -4.46 5.78
N GLU A 137 17.85 -4.99 5.95
CA GLU A 137 18.07 -6.40 6.22
C GLU A 137 17.29 -6.86 7.46
N ASN A 138 16.63 -8.02 7.33
CA ASN A 138 15.73 -8.60 8.34
C ASN A 138 14.51 -7.73 8.69
N VAL A 139 14.14 -6.79 7.82
CA VAL A 139 12.91 -6.02 7.97
C VAL A 139 11.79 -6.68 7.16
N ILE A 140 10.72 -7.03 7.87
CA ILE A 140 9.52 -7.65 7.30
C ILE A 140 8.37 -6.65 7.30
N MET A 141 7.68 -6.50 6.16
CA MET A 141 6.50 -5.64 6.04
C MET A 141 5.23 -6.49 6.04
N PHE A 142 4.28 -6.15 6.89
CA PHE A 142 2.97 -6.76 6.98
C PHE A 142 1.89 -5.81 6.44
N ALA A 143 0.86 -6.39 5.82
CA ALA A 143 -0.35 -5.70 5.41
C ALA A 143 -1.57 -6.36 6.06
N VAL A 144 -2.38 -5.57 6.77
CA VAL A 144 -3.59 -6.06 7.45
C VAL A 144 -4.79 -5.23 7.04
N THR A 145 -5.79 -5.88 6.47
CA THR A 145 -7.02 -5.23 6.03
C THR A 145 -8.20 -5.62 6.93
N GLU A 146 -9.36 -5.04 6.65
CA GLU A 146 -10.63 -5.33 7.32
C GLU A 146 -11.01 -6.81 7.25
N LYS A 147 -10.55 -7.54 6.21
CA LYS A 147 -10.90 -8.95 5.98
C LYS A 147 -10.30 -9.91 7.00
N ARG A 148 -9.21 -9.53 7.66
CA ARG A 148 -8.59 -10.44 8.64
C ARG A 148 -9.39 -10.50 9.92
N THR A 149 -9.61 -11.70 10.44
CA THR A 149 -10.26 -11.89 11.74
C THR A 149 -9.22 -11.76 12.87
N LYS A 150 -9.71 -11.60 14.10
CA LYS A 150 -8.84 -11.56 15.26
C LYS A 150 -8.10 -12.89 15.46
N GLU A 151 -8.80 -13.99 15.26
CA GLU A 151 -8.28 -15.37 15.38
C GLU A 151 -7.16 -15.62 14.38
N GLU A 152 -7.30 -15.14 13.13
CA GLU A 152 -6.24 -15.23 12.11
C GLU A 152 -4.99 -14.43 12.51
N ILE A 153 -5.17 -13.23 13.07
CA ILE A 153 -4.09 -12.38 13.55
C ILE A 153 -3.41 -13.03 14.76
N ASP A 154 -4.18 -13.54 15.72
CA ASP A 154 -3.64 -14.22 16.92
C ASP A 154 -2.90 -15.50 16.52
N LYS A 155 -3.39 -16.26 15.54
CA LYS A 155 -2.70 -17.42 14.97
C LYS A 155 -1.33 -17.06 14.40
N LEU A 156 -1.27 -15.97 13.59
CA LEU A 156 0.00 -15.48 13.03
C LEU A 156 0.98 -15.10 14.14
N CYS A 157 0.52 -14.37 15.15
CA CYS A 157 1.36 -13.99 16.29
C CYS A 157 1.94 -15.22 17.01
N LYS A 158 1.10 -16.23 17.29
CA LYS A 158 1.51 -17.46 17.94
C LYS A 158 2.59 -18.20 17.14
N VAL A 159 2.40 -18.36 15.82
CA VAL A 159 3.40 -19.01 14.95
C VAL A 159 4.74 -18.27 14.97
N LEU A 160 4.70 -16.92 14.96
CA LEU A 160 5.92 -16.10 15.02
C LEU A 160 6.55 -16.08 16.42
N GLU A 161 5.76 -16.23 17.47
CA GLU A 161 6.25 -16.36 18.85
C GLU A 161 6.98 -17.71 19.08
N GLU A 162 6.55 -18.76 18.42
CA GLU A 162 7.17 -20.09 18.48
C GLU A 162 8.35 -20.23 17.48
N ALA A 163 8.53 -19.26 16.58
CA ALA A 163 9.61 -19.22 15.60
C ALA A 163 10.88 -18.63 16.20
#